data_f0d41a36d44df309138588b98f1c9fb1
#
_entry.id   f0d41a36d44df309138588b98f1c9fb1
#
_cell.length_a   1.000
_cell.length_b   1.000
_cell.length_c   1.000
_cell.angle_alpha   90.00
_cell.angle_beta   90.00
_cell.angle_gamma   90.00
#
_symmetry.space_group_name_H-M   'P 1'
#
loop_
_entity.id
_entity.type
_entity.pdbx_description
1 polymer ?
#
loop_
_entity_poly.entity_id
_entity_poly.type
_entity_poly.pdbx_seq_one_letter_code
_entity_poly.pdbx_strand_id
1 'polypeptide(L)'
;MVLERLRRGGEPEDPRYAALSPQERRILKGIADGLTNRQIGAELYLAEKTVKNYVSSLLHKLGFTRRTEAAVYAAERRHTERP
;
A
#
# COMPACT_ATOMS: atom_id res chain seq x y z
N MET A 1 11.61 -3.87 27.57
CA MET A 1 12.46 -3.44 27.03
C MET A 1 12.20 -2.47 26.04
N VAL A 2 13.10 -1.85 25.71
CA VAL A 2 12.97 -0.86 24.80
C VAL A 2 12.37 -1.28 23.54
N LEU A 3 12.73 -2.37 23.07
CA LEU A 3 12.20 -2.85 21.88
C LEU A 3 10.75 -2.97 21.85
N GLU A 4 10.19 -3.40 22.86
CA GLU A 4 8.83 -3.56 22.85
C GLU A 4 8.17 -2.30 22.72
N ARG A 5 8.70 -1.30 23.34
CA ARG A 5 8.12 -0.10 23.24
C ARG A 5 8.13 0.39 21.90
N LEU A 6 9.13 0.23 21.21
CA LEU A 6 9.22 0.70 19.92
C LEU A 6 8.12 0.17 19.08
N ARG A 7 7.70 -0.98 19.40
CA ARG A 7 6.73 -1.50 18.61
C ARG A 7 5.44 -1.25 19.13
N ARG A 8 5.40 -0.49 20.10
CA ARG A 8 4.31 -0.22 20.69
C ARG A 8 3.46 0.27 19.78
N GLY A 9 2.54 0.09 19.76
CA GLY A 9 1.83 0.53 18.84
C GLY A 9 1.93 -0.38 17.75
N GLY A 10 2.64 -1.30 17.83
CA GLY A 10 2.63 -2.10 16.78
C GLY A 10 3.85 -2.63 16.32
N GLU A 11 3.99 -2.96 15.09
CA GLU A 11 5.15 -3.48 14.61
C GLU A 11 6.08 -2.49 14.10
N PRO A 12 7.29 -2.84 13.93
CA PRO A 12 8.28 -1.97 13.33
C PRO A 12 7.84 -1.62 11.93
N GLU A 13 8.22 -0.50 11.46
CA GLU A 13 7.90 -0.07 10.12
C GLU A 13 8.47 -1.04 9.10
N ASP A 14 7.68 -1.44 8.14
CA ASP A 14 8.15 -2.29 7.05
C ASP A 14 8.93 -1.42 6.09
N PRO A 15 10.21 -1.71 5.85
CA PRO A 15 11.01 -0.88 4.95
C PRO A 15 10.44 -0.79 3.55
N ARG A 16 9.74 -1.83 3.09
CA ARG A 16 9.17 -1.78 1.76
C ARG A 16 8.04 -0.77 1.71
N TYR A 17 7.21 -0.73 2.75
CA TYR A 17 6.12 0.22 2.79
C TYR A 17 6.67 1.62 2.97
N ALA A 18 7.72 1.75 3.77
CA ALA A 18 8.34 3.05 4.01
C ALA A 18 8.92 3.63 2.72
N ALA A 19 9.28 2.77 1.77
CA ALA A 19 9.82 3.23 0.50
C ALA A 19 8.76 3.77 -0.45
N LEU A 20 7.49 3.56 -0.15
CA LEU A 20 6.44 4.03 -1.03
C LEU A 20 6.19 5.52 -0.82
N SER A 21 5.94 6.22 -1.92
CA SER A 21 5.60 7.64 -1.83
C SER A 21 4.18 7.77 -1.28
N PRO A 22 3.79 8.94 -0.82
CA PRO A 22 2.43 9.13 -0.36
C PRO A 22 1.38 8.77 -1.40
N GLN A 23 1.66 9.07 -2.67
CA GLN A 23 0.72 8.74 -3.72
C GLN A 23 0.62 7.23 -3.90
N GLU A 24 1.76 6.55 -3.84
CA GLU A 24 1.75 5.10 -3.98
C GLU A 24 0.98 4.46 -2.84
N ARG A 25 1.08 5.02 -1.63
CA ARG A 25 0.34 4.50 -0.49
C ARG A 25 -1.16 4.67 -0.68
N ARG A 26 -1.58 5.78 -1.28
CA ARG A 26 -2.99 6.00 -1.54
C ARG A 26 -3.50 5.01 -2.57
N ILE A 27 -2.70 4.74 -3.59
CA ILE A 27 -3.06 3.78 -4.61
C ILE A 27 -3.14 2.39 -4.02
N LEU A 28 -2.20 2.05 -3.15
CA LEU A 28 -2.19 0.75 -2.49
C LEU A 28 -3.47 0.58 -1.67
N LYS A 29 -3.91 1.63 -1.01
CA LYS A 29 -5.13 1.57 -0.24
C LYS A 29 -6.31 1.29 -1.17
N GLY A 30 -6.35 1.90 -2.33
CA GLY A 30 -7.39 1.65 -3.30
C GLY A 30 -7.40 0.21 -3.77
N ILE A 31 -6.23 -0.36 -3.95
CA ILE A 31 -6.11 -1.76 -4.35
C ILE A 31 -6.69 -2.65 -3.25
N ALA A 32 -6.38 -2.34 -2.00
CA ALA A 32 -6.90 -3.12 -0.88
C ALA A 32 -8.42 -3.01 -0.78
N ASP A 33 -8.97 -1.89 -1.21
CA ASP A 33 -10.41 -1.68 -1.19
C ASP A 33 -11.11 -2.32 -2.39
N GLY A 34 -10.36 -2.95 -3.26
CA GLY A 34 -10.93 -3.64 -4.40
C GLY A 34 -11.25 -2.75 -5.59
N LEU A 35 -10.68 -1.57 -5.63
CA LEU A 35 -10.96 -0.63 -6.71
C LEU A 35 -10.15 -0.96 -7.95
N THR A 36 -10.70 -0.65 -9.11
CA THR A 36 -9.97 -0.78 -10.36
C THR A 36 -9.07 0.43 -10.53
N ASN A 37 -8.12 0.36 -11.46
CA ASN A 37 -7.24 1.50 -11.72
C ASN A 37 -8.05 2.72 -12.14
N ARG A 38 -9.13 2.50 -12.88
CA ARG A 38 -9.97 3.60 -13.31
C ARG A 38 -10.64 4.26 -12.11
N GLN A 39 -11.12 3.44 -11.17
CA GLN A 39 -11.76 3.98 -9.98
C GLN A 39 -10.77 4.71 -9.08
N ILE A 40 -9.57 4.17 -8.96
CA ILE A 40 -8.52 4.81 -8.17
C ILE A 40 -8.19 6.15 -8.81
N GLY A 41 -8.08 6.18 -10.14
CA GLY A 41 -7.78 7.42 -10.84
C GLY A 41 -8.87 8.46 -10.61
N ALA A 42 -10.12 8.03 -10.60
CA ALA A 42 -11.21 8.95 -10.36
C ALA A 42 -11.12 9.55 -8.95
N GLU A 43 -10.75 8.75 -7.97
CA GLU A 43 -10.62 9.25 -6.62
C GLU A 43 -9.44 10.18 -6.42
N LEU A 44 -8.36 9.92 -7.09
CA LEU A 44 -7.14 10.68 -6.89
C LEU A 44 -6.89 11.73 -7.97
N TYR A 45 -7.84 11.87 -8.89
CA TYR A 45 -7.72 12.80 -10.00
C TYR A 45 -6.51 12.49 -10.87
N LEU A 46 -6.34 11.22 -11.19
CA LEU A 46 -5.24 10.75 -12.02
C LEU A 46 -5.80 9.98 -13.21
N ALA A 47 -5.09 10.05 -14.33
CA ALA A 47 -5.46 9.26 -15.49
C ALA A 47 -5.25 7.80 -15.18
N GLU A 48 -6.05 6.93 -15.75
CA GLU A 48 -5.93 5.49 -15.53
C GLU A 48 -4.54 5.00 -15.88
N LYS A 49 -3.95 5.51 -16.96
CA LYS A 49 -2.62 5.10 -17.34
C LYS A 49 -1.60 5.47 -16.28
N THR A 50 -1.77 6.62 -15.67
CA THR A 50 -0.87 7.05 -14.60
C THR A 50 -0.99 6.12 -13.39
N VAL A 51 -2.23 5.72 -13.07
CA VAL A 51 -2.44 4.79 -11.96
C VAL A 51 -1.75 3.47 -12.28
N LYS A 52 -1.85 3.01 -13.54
CA LYS A 52 -1.23 1.76 -13.92
C LYS A 52 0.27 1.82 -13.69
N ASN A 53 0.89 2.95 -14.02
CA ASN A 53 2.32 3.10 -13.83
C ASN A 53 2.68 3.09 -12.35
N TYR A 54 1.86 3.73 -11.52
CA TYR A 54 2.10 3.73 -10.08
C TYR A 54 1.94 2.31 -9.52
N VAL A 55 0.97 1.55 -10.02
CA VAL A 55 0.77 0.18 -9.54
C VAL A 55 2.01 -0.65 -9.84
N SER A 56 2.57 -0.50 -11.06
CA SER A 56 3.76 -1.25 -11.40
C SER A 56 4.92 -0.88 -10.48
N SER A 57 5.07 0.39 -10.21
CA SER A 57 6.14 0.87 -9.35
C SER A 57 5.99 0.34 -7.92
N LEU A 58 4.79 0.41 -7.36
CA LEU A 58 4.62 -0.01 -5.98
C LEU A 58 4.77 -1.52 -5.86
N LEU A 59 4.34 -2.29 -6.87
CA LEU A 59 4.54 -3.73 -6.83
C LEU A 59 6.02 -4.06 -6.82
N HIS A 60 6.78 -3.34 -7.64
CA HIS A 60 8.22 -3.56 -7.68
C HIS A 60 8.84 -3.23 -6.32
N LYS A 61 8.46 -2.13 -5.71
CA LYS A 61 9.01 -1.75 -4.42
C LYS A 61 8.65 -2.72 -3.31
N LEU A 62 7.48 -3.33 -3.41
CA LEU A 62 7.04 -4.29 -2.41
C LEU A 62 7.54 -5.71 -2.68
N GLY A 63 8.12 -5.92 -3.85
CA GLY A 63 8.64 -7.24 -4.20
C GLY A 63 7.55 -8.21 -4.64
N PHE A 64 6.44 -7.70 -5.13
CA PHE A 64 5.34 -8.54 -5.58
C PHE A 64 5.23 -8.54 -7.09
N THR A 65 4.66 -9.58 -7.65
CA THR A 65 4.44 -9.65 -9.08
C THR A 65 2.96 -9.54 -9.43
N ARG A 66 2.07 -9.67 -8.45
CA ARG A 66 0.66 -9.64 -8.72
C ARG A 66 -0.06 -8.63 -7.88
N ARG A 67 -1.09 -8.03 -8.47
CA ARG A 67 -1.90 -7.04 -7.77
C ARG A 67 -2.57 -7.64 -6.54
N THR A 68 -2.99 -8.90 -6.62
CA THR A 68 -3.63 -9.53 -5.48
C THR A 68 -2.71 -9.64 -4.28
N GLU A 69 -1.41 -9.82 -4.52
CA GLU A 69 -0.46 -9.88 -3.42
C GLU A 69 -0.42 -8.55 -2.69
N ALA A 70 -0.46 -7.47 -3.46
CA ALA A 70 -0.45 -6.13 -2.87
C ALA A 70 -1.74 -5.89 -2.10
N ALA A 71 -2.86 -6.38 -2.61
CA ALA A 71 -4.14 -6.20 -1.93
C ALA A 71 -4.16 -6.91 -0.58
N VAL A 72 -3.64 -8.11 -0.53
CA VAL A 72 -3.58 -8.87 0.71
C VAL A 72 -2.64 -8.18 1.70
N TYR A 73 -1.47 -7.77 1.20
CA TYR A 73 -0.49 -7.10 2.02
C TYR A 73 -1.09 -5.84 2.66
N ALA A 74 -1.78 -5.04 1.86
CA ALA A 74 -2.34 -3.79 2.36
C ALA A 74 -3.49 -4.05 3.34
N ALA A 75 -4.27 -5.08 3.08
CA ALA A 75 -5.37 -5.41 3.97
C ALA A 75 -4.85 -5.88 5.32
N GLU A 76 -3.76 -6.64 5.30
CA GLU A 76 -3.17 -7.10 6.53
C GLU A 76 -2.55 -5.96 7.32
N ARG A 77 -1.94 -5.01 6.65
CA ARG A 77 -1.39 -3.86 7.32
C ARG A 77 -2.50 -3.05 7.98
N ARG A 78 -3.61 -2.86 7.27
CA ARG A 78 -4.71 -2.08 7.81
C ARG A 78 -5.28 -2.78 9.04
N HIS A 79 -5.41 -4.09 9.00
CA HIS A 79 -5.92 -4.85 10.12
C HIS A 79 -4.98 -4.71 11.32
N THR A 80 -3.69 -4.78 11.09
CA THR A 80 -2.72 -4.67 12.15
C THR A 80 -2.72 -3.30 12.79
N GLU A 81 -2.96 -2.28 12.01
CA GLU A 81 -2.97 -0.93 12.52
C GLU A 81 -4.23 -0.57 13.30
N ARG A 82 -5.28 -1.38 13.21
CA ARG A 82 -6.46 -1.07 13.92
C ARG A 82 -6.32 -1.40 15.35
N PRO A 83 -6.79 -0.59 16.24
CA PRO A 83 -6.64 -0.83 17.66
C PRO A 83 -7.48 -2.00 18.12
#